data_f0cb137bf295cf16ddd6fdbf07fe3df7
#
_entry.id   f0cb137bf295cf16ddd6fdbf07fe3df7
#
_cell.length_a   1.000
_cell.length_b   1.000
_cell.length_c   1.000
_cell.angle_alpha   90.00
_cell.angle_beta   90.00
_cell.angle_gamma   90.00
#
_symmetry.space_group_name_H-M   'P 1'
#
loop_
_entity.id
_entity.type
_entity.pdbx_description
1 polymer ?
#
loop_
_entity_poly.entity_id
_entity_poly.type
_entity_poly.pdbx_seq_one_letter_code
_entity_poly.pdbx_strand_id
1 'polypeptide(L)'
;MTHSVIPAGLADEMIEIRHRIHAHPELGFEEFATSDLVAEQLQSWGYAVHRGLGGTGVVAQLKVGDGKQRLGLRADMDALPIHEATGLPYQSTIAGKMHACGHDGHTAMLLAAAKHLARERRFSGTLNLIFQPAEEGLGGAKKMLDEGLFELFPCDAIFAMHNMPGFPTGKFGFLPGSFMASSDTVVIDVQGRGGHGAVPHKAIDPVVVCAQIVLALQTIVSRNVSPLDMAIVTVGAIHAGEAPNVIPDRAQMRLSVRALKPEVRDLLETRIKEVVHAQAAVYGATATIDYQRRYPVLVNDAEMTAFA
;
A
#
# COMPACT_ATOMS: atom_id res chain seq x y z
N MET A 1 29.80 6.18 25.81
CA MET A 1 30.00 6.49 24.37
C MET A 1 29.37 5.36 23.61
N THR A 2 28.18 5.58 23.05
CA THR A 2 27.54 4.63 22.16
C THR A 2 28.32 4.66 20.84
N HIS A 3 29.14 3.64 20.61
CA HIS A 3 29.76 3.45 19.31
C HIS A 3 28.65 3.30 18.27
N SER A 4 28.62 4.17 17.26
CA SER A 4 27.75 4.00 16.10
C SER A 4 28.01 2.61 15.53
N VAL A 5 26.97 1.77 15.49
CA VAL A 5 27.04 0.42 14.89
C VAL A 5 27.18 0.53 13.36
N ILE A 6 26.87 1.70 12.79
CA ILE A 6 26.92 1.96 11.36
C ILE A 6 28.38 2.24 10.94
N PRO A 7 28.95 1.45 10.02
CA PRO A 7 30.30 1.69 9.50
C PRO A 7 30.42 3.08 8.86
N ALA A 8 31.58 3.71 9.03
CA ALA A 8 31.88 4.98 8.37
C ALA A 8 31.69 4.86 6.84
N GLY A 9 31.05 5.84 6.23
CA GLY A 9 30.78 5.90 4.80
C GLY A 9 29.56 5.07 4.32
N LEU A 10 29.03 4.15 5.13
CA LEU A 10 27.86 3.36 4.73
C LEU A 10 26.62 4.25 4.58
N ALA A 11 26.44 5.21 5.47
CA ALA A 11 25.31 6.13 5.41
C ALA A 11 25.33 6.98 4.13
N ASP A 12 26.50 7.52 3.79
CA ASP A 12 26.66 8.35 2.57
C ASP A 12 26.37 7.55 1.29
N GLU A 13 26.91 6.33 1.20
CA GLU A 13 26.64 5.41 0.09
C GLU A 13 25.14 5.09 -0.04
N MET A 14 24.46 4.83 1.05
CA MET A 14 23.02 4.54 1.02
C MET A 14 22.17 5.76 0.72
N ILE A 15 22.61 6.96 1.10
CA ILE A 15 22.00 8.22 0.69
C ILE A 15 22.10 8.39 -0.83
N GLU A 16 23.25 8.11 -1.42
CA GLU A 16 23.43 8.16 -2.88
C GLU A 16 22.53 7.16 -3.61
N ILE A 17 22.46 5.93 -3.11
CA ILE A 17 21.54 4.90 -3.66
C ILE A 17 20.08 5.37 -3.55
N ARG A 18 19.67 5.87 -2.39
CA ARG A 18 18.33 6.43 -2.19
C ARG A 18 18.04 7.55 -3.18
N HIS A 19 18.93 8.53 -3.33
CA HIS A 19 18.75 9.65 -4.26
C HIS A 19 18.66 9.17 -5.72
N ARG A 20 19.43 8.14 -6.09
CA ARG A 20 19.35 7.52 -7.42
C ARG A 20 17.99 6.88 -7.69
N ILE A 21 17.45 6.11 -6.72
CA ILE A 21 16.12 5.51 -6.80
C ILE A 21 15.06 6.62 -6.87
N HIS A 22 15.14 7.61 -5.97
CA HIS A 22 14.21 8.73 -5.91
C HIS A 22 14.11 9.52 -7.21
N ALA A 23 15.25 9.78 -7.85
CA ALA A 23 15.31 10.51 -9.10
C ALA A 23 14.77 9.73 -10.31
N HIS A 24 14.66 8.39 -10.21
CA HIS A 24 14.19 7.51 -11.28
C HIS A 24 13.08 6.58 -10.78
N PRO A 25 11.92 7.11 -10.33
CA PRO A 25 10.85 6.33 -9.74
C PRO A 25 10.16 5.46 -10.79
N GLU A 26 9.86 4.22 -10.41
CA GLU A 26 9.16 3.23 -11.21
C GLU A 26 7.88 2.83 -10.51
N LEU A 27 6.78 2.65 -11.26
CA LEU A 27 5.50 2.25 -10.70
C LEU A 27 5.45 0.74 -10.43
N GLY A 28 4.48 0.32 -9.63
CA GLY A 28 4.29 -1.08 -9.28
C GLY A 28 4.26 -2.02 -10.49
N PHE A 29 5.03 -3.09 -10.43
CA PHE A 29 5.34 -4.07 -11.48
C PHE A 29 6.17 -3.53 -12.66
N GLU A 30 6.64 -2.29 -12.58
CA GLU A 30 7.56 -1.67 -13.55
C GLU A 30 8.93 -1.35 -12.93
N GLU A 31 9.24 -1.82 -11.71
CA GLU A 31 10.46 -1.52 -10.93
C GLU A 31 11.69 -2.27 -11.46
N PHE A 32 11.93 -2.23 -12.77
CA PHE A 32 12.99 -3.01 -13.41
C PHE A 32 14.39 -2.51 -13.04
N ALA A 33 14.64 -1.20 -13.14
CA ALA A 33 15.95 -0.62 -12.83
C ALA A 33 16.24 -0.66 -11.32
N THR A 34 15.23 -0.48 -10.47
CA THR A 34 15.34 -0.64 -9.02
C THR A 34 15.66 -2.08 -8.65
N SER A 35 14.96 -3.04 -9.25
CA SER A 35 15.19 -4.48 -9.07
C SER A 35 16.62 -4.88 -9.52
N ASP A 36 17.09 -4.37 -10.65
CA ASP A 36 18.45 -4.61 -11.15
C ASP A 36 19.50 -4.07 -10.17
N LEU A 37 19.35 -2.83 -9.72
CA LEU A 37 20.25 -2.20 -8.76
C LEU A 37 20.31 -3.01 -7.45
N VAL A 38 19.16 -3.38 -6.90
CA VAL A 38 19.07 -4.18 -5.68
C VAL A 38 19.76 -5.52 -5.84
N ALA A 39 19.49 -6.23 -6.93
CA ALA A 39 20.06 -7.54 -7.18
C ALA A 39 21.59 -7.47 -7.35
N GLU A 40 22.11 -6.50 -8.11
CA GLU A 40 23.54 -6.28 -8.30
C GLU A 40 24.27 -6.00 -6.99
N GLN A 41 23.72 -5.10 -6.13
CA GLN A 41 24.30 -4.81 -4.83
C GLN A 41 24.39 -6.06 -3.96
N LEU A 42 23.29 -6.79 -3.83
CA LEU A 42 23.22 -7.99 -3.00
C LEU A 42 24.16 -9.11 -3.49
N GLN A 43 24.24 -9.32 -4.80
CA GLN A 43 25.18 -10.27 -5.39
C GLN A 43 26.62 -9.88 -5.09
N SER A 44 26.98 -8.59 -5.19
CA SER A 44 28.33 -8.09 -4.90
C SER A 44 28.75 -8.31 -3.45
N TRP A 45 27.79 -8.37 -2.52
CA TRP A 45 28.02 -8.63 -1.09
C TRP A 45 27.92 -10.12 -0.73
N GLY A 46 27.74 -11.00 -1.70
CA GLY A 46 27.76 -12.45 -1.52
C GLY A 46 26.46 -13.10 -1.09
N TYR A 47 25.32 -12.45 -1.32
CA TYR A 47 24.00 -13.07 -1.18
C TYR A 47 23.69 -13.99 -2.37
N ALA A 48 22.96 -15.08 -2.11
CA ALA A 48 22.29 -15.83 -3.16
C ALA A 48 21.00 -15.08 -3.54
N VAL A 49 20.93 -14.58 -4.76
CA VAL A 49 19.85 -13.70 -5.23
C VAL A 49 18.91 -14.47 -6.15
N HIS A 50 17.62 -14.39 -5.84
CA HIS A 50 16.51 -14.88 -6.66
C HIS A 50 15.68 -13.69 -7.14
N ARG A 51 15.32 -13.68 -8.43
CA ARG A 51 14.58 -12.59 -9.06
C ARG A 51 13.29 -13.12 -9.69
N GLY A 52 12.32 -12.21 -9.84
CA GLY A 52 11.12 -12.45 -10.63
C GLY A 52 9.90 -12.87 -9.84
N LEU A 53 9.99 -13.16 -8.54
CA LEU A 53 8.79 -13.33 -7.71
C LEU A 53 7.97 -12.05 -7.68
N GLY A 54 6.69 -12.15 -8.03
CA GLY A 54 5.84 -10.98 -8.20
C GLY A 54 6.20 -10.14 -9.44
N GLY A 55 7.01 -10.66 -10.37
CA GLY A 55 7.47 -9.95 -11.58
C GLY A 55 8.82 -9.26 -11.39
N THR A 56 8.89 -8.16 -10.65
CA THR A 56 10.12 -7.38 -10.40
C THR A 56 10.72 -7.60 -9.00
N GLY A 57 10.10 -8.42 -8.15
CA GLY A 57 10.58 -8.69 -6.81
C GLY A 57 11.94 -9.39 -6.75
N VAL A 58 12.70 -9.08 -5.71
CA VAL A 58 14.03 -9.69 -5.45
C VAL A 58 14.02 -10.29 -4.06
N VAL A 59 14.47 -11.53 -3.95
CA VAL A 59 14.74 -12.20 -2.67
C VAL A 59 16.20 -12.57 -2.60
N ALA A 60 16.87 -12.18 -1.52
CA ALA A 60 18.28 -12.49 -1.32
C ALA A 60 18.49 -13.26 -0.03
N GLN A 61 19.26 -14.33 -0.08
CA GLN A 61 19.51 -15.20 1.05
C GLN A 61 20.98 -15.18 1.46
N LEU A 62 21.22 -15.06 2.76
CA LEU A 62 22.55 -15.24 3.37
C LEU A 62 22.44 -16.23 4.52
N LYS A 63 23.18 -17.33 4.42
CA LYS A 63 23.31 -18.31 5.50
C LYS A 63 24.67 -18.18 6.18
N VAL A 64 24.67 -18.12 7.50
CA VAL A 64 25.88 -18.06 8.33
C VAL A 64 25.78 -19.12 9.44
N GLY A 65 26.85 -19.88 9.65
CA GLY A 65 26.87 -20.96 10.65
C GLY A 65 25.90 -22.11 10.36
N ASP A 66 25.49 -22.81 11.41
CA ASP A 66 24.65 -24.01 11.38
C ASP A 66 23.27 -23.81 12.05
N GLY A 67 22.99 -22.59 12.51
CA GLY A 67 21.70 -22.21 13.08
C GLY A 67 20.55 -22.49 12.12
N LYS A 68 19.39 -22.84 12.68
CA LYS A 68 18.22 -23.23 11.90
C LYS A 68 17.17 -22.12 11.78
N GLN A 69 17.28 -21.08 12.58
CA GLN A 69 16.37 -19.93 12.54
C GLN A 69 16.48 -19.19 11.21
N ARG A 70 15.33 -18.73 10.72
CA ARG A 70 15.20 -18.03 9.44
C ARG A 70 14.48 -16.72 9.66
N LEU A 71 15.18 -15.63 9.45
CA LEU A 71 14.65 -14.27 9.59
C LEU A 71 14.37 -13.66 8.23
N GLY A 72 13.16 -13.12 8.05
CA GLY A 72 12.79 -12.29 6.93
C GLY A 72 12.91 -10.81 7.26
N LEU A 73 13.49 -10.00 6.37
CA LEU A 73 13.42 -8.54 6.41
C LEU A 73 12.85 -8.06 5.08
N ARG A 74 11.86 -7.16 5.13
CA ARG A 74 11.14 -6.70 3.93
C ARG A 74 11.26 -5.19 3.73
N ALA A 75 11.45 -4.79 2.49
CA ALA A 75 11.21 -3.43 1.98
C ALA A 75 10.38 -3.48 0.70
N ASP A 76 9.60 -2.45 0.45
CA ASP A 76 8.91 -2.21 -0.82
C ASP A 76 9.76 -1.34 -1.74
N MET A 77 9.44 -1.33 -3.06
CA MET A 77 10.28 -0.68 -4.08
C MET A 77 9.53 0.29 -4.98
N ASP A 78 8.21 0.24 -5.05
CA ASP A 78 7.43 0.98 -6.03
C ASP A 78 7.19 2.44 -5.66
N ALA A 79 6.95 3.26 -6.69
CA ALA A 79 6.60 4.66 -6.59
C ALA A 79 5.12 4.89 -6.91
N LEU A 80 4.67 6.13 -6.73
CA LEU A 80 3.29 6.58 -6.97
C LEU A 80 3.17 7.41 -8.25
N PRO A 81 2.01 7.39 -8.93
CA PRO A 81 1.74 8.22 -10.11
C PRO A 81 1.40 9.68 -9.69
N ILE A 82 2.37 10.36 -9.08
CA ILE A 82 2.27 11.72 -8.55
C ILE A 82 3.34 12.59 -9.21
N HIS A 83 2.98 13.80 -9.60
CA HIS A 83 3.95 14.78 -10.08
C HIS A 83 4.71 15.38 -8.88
N GLU A 84 6.01 15.22 -8.85
CA GLU A 84 6.83 15.80 -7.80
C GLU A 84 7.05 17.29 -8.01
N ALA A 85 6.87 18.07 -6.95
CA ALA A 85 7.08 19.53 -6.93
C ALA A 85 7.92 19.98 -5.72
N THR A 86 8.83 19.12 -5.24
CA THR A 86 9.64 19.40 -4.04
C THR A 86 10.77 20.39 -4.29
N GLY A 87 11.29 20.48 -5.52
CA GLY A 87 12.45 21.30 -5.86
C GLY A 87 13.77 20.78 -5.28
N LEU A 88 13.81 19.54 -4.81
CA LEU A 88 15.01 18.91 -4.25
C LEU A 88 16.04 18.60 -5.36
N PRO A 89 17.36 18.64 -5.06
CA PRO A 89 18.41 18.34 -6.05
C PRO A 89 18.30 16.95 -6.67
N TYR A 90 17.65 16.01 -5.97
CA TYR A 90 17.44 14.63 -6.39
C TYR A 90 15.96 14.31 -6.66
N GLN A 91 15.13 15.34 -6.89
CA GLN A 91 13.73 15.13 -7.27
C GLN A 91 13.61 14.25 -8.51
N SER A 92 12.45 13.63 -8.66
CA SER A 92 12.12 12.78 -9.81
C SER A 92 12.41 13.46 -11.14
N THR A 93 13.12 12.77 -12.01
CA THR A 93 13.34 13.18 -13.42
C THR A 93 12.26 12.62 -14.35
N ILE A 94 11.33 11.82 -13.82
CA ILE A 94 10.26 11.16 -14.57
C ILE A 94 8.94 11.87 -14.29
N ALA A 95 8.44 12.59 -15.27
CA ALA A 95 7.20 13.34 -15.13
C ALA A 95 6.03 12.45 -14.71
N GLY A 96 5.29 12.87 -13.67
CA GLY A 96 4.11 12.15 -13.17
C GLY A 96 4.41 10.91 -12.32
N LYS A 97 5.68 10.67 -11.92
CA LYS A 97 6.05 9.60 -10.99
C LYS A 97 6.89 10.17 -9.84
N MET A 98 6.66 9.71 -8.60
CA MET A 98 7.38 10.17 -7.41
C MET A 98 7.40 9.08 -6.34
N HIS A 99 8.52 8.92 -5.63
CA HIS A 99 8.58 8.17 -4.37
C HIS A 99 7.98 8.98 -3.21
N ALA A 100 6.65 9.20 -3.26
CA ALA A 100 5.95 10.00 -2.27
C ALA A 100 5.65 9.24 -0.96
N CYS A 101 5.70 7.89 -0.98
CA CYS A 101 5.55 7.06 0.21
C CYS A 101 6.88 6.73 0.90
N GLY A 102 8.02 6.95 0.22
CA GLY A 102 9.35 6.76 0.80
C GLY A 102 9.96 5.37 0.62
N HIS A 103 9.45 4.57 -0.32
CA HIS A 103 9.95 3.23 -0.61
C HIS A 103 11.40 3.23 -1.12
N ASP A 104 11.89 4.34 -1.71
CA ASP A 104 13.30 4.61 -1.97
C ASP A 104 14.15 4.54 -0.70
N GLY A 105 13.64 5.10 0.40
CA GLY A 105 14.25 5.03 1.72
C GLY A 105 14.20 3.63 2.32
N HIS A 106 13.06 2.93 2.21
CA HIS A 106 12.92 1.56 2.70
C HIS A 106 13.90 0.62 2.01
N THR A 107 13.99 0.69 0.69
CA THR A 107 14.95 -0.07 -0.12
C THR A 107 16.39 0.23 0.30
N ALA A 108 16.78 1.51 0.44
CA ALA A 108 18.12 1.90 0.86
C ALA A 108 18.45 1.43 2.29
N MET A 109 17.51 1.52 3.23
CA MET A 109 17.70 1.03 4.60
C MET A 109 17.91 -0.49 4.65
N LEU A 110 17.15 -1.25 3.89
CA LEU A 110 17.32 -2.71 3.81
C LEU A 110 18.65 -3.08 3.14
N LEU A 111 19.10 -2.35 2.12
CA LEU A 111 20.42 -2.50 1.51
C LEU A 111 21.54 -2.16 2.50
N ALA A 112 21.39 -1.11 3.35
CA ALA A 112 22.33 -0.79 4.41
C ALA A 112 22.50 -1.95 5.40
N ALA A 113 21.37 -2.50 5.86
CA ALA A 113 21.36 -3.66 6.75
C ALA A 113 22.01 -4.90 6.07
N ALA A 114 21.68 -5.14 4.80
CA ALA A 114 22.26 -6.21 4.02
C ALA A 114 23.79 -6.12 3.95
N LYS A 115 24.32 -4.97 3.58
CA LYS A 115 25.78 -4.76 3.48
C LYS A 115 26.48 -4.96 4.81
N HIS A 116 25.92 -4.39 5.89
CA HIS A 116 26.45 -4.56 7.23
C HIS A 116 26.47 -6.02 7.66
N LEU A 117 25.35 -6.74 7.53
CA LEU A 117 25.21 -8.13 7.94
C LEU A 117 26.09 -9.08 7.12
N ALA A 118 26.26 -8.83 5.83
CA ALA A 118 27.17 -9.60 4.98
C ALA A 118 28.65 -9.45 5.40
N ARG A 119 29.02 -8.25 5.86
CA ARG A 119 30.36 -7.95 6.33
C ARG A 119 30.64 -8.55 7.71
N GLU A 120 29.77 -8.30 8.67
CA GLU A 120 30.00 -8.69 10.06
C GLU A 120 29.78 -10.18 10.33
N ARG A 121 28.77 -10.76 9.71
CA ARG A 121 28.38 -12.19 9.83
C ARG A 121 28.26 -12.68 11.28
N ARG A 122 27.82 -11.81 12.20
CA ARG A 122 27.71 -12.11 13.64
C ARG A 122 26.35 -12.71 13.99
N PHE A 123 25.91 -13.70 13.24
CA PHE A 123 24.71 -14.46 13.52
C PHE A 123 24.88 -15.90 13.08
N SER A 124 23.99 -16.79 13.52
CA SER A 124 23.91 -18.17 13.06
C SER A 124 22.49 -18.50 12.65
N GLY A 125 22.28 -18.79 11.36
CA GLY A 125 20.95 -19.01 10.77
C GLY A 125 20.88 -18.55 9.32
N THR A 126 19.67 -18.31 8.84
CA THR A 126 19.40 -17.84 7.48
C THR A 126 18.68 -16.50 7.52
N LEU A 127 19.19 -15.54 6.78
CA LEU A 127 18.58 -14.24 6.54
C LEU A 127 17.99 -14.23 5.13
N ASN A 128 16.69 -13.91 5.02
CA ASN A 128 15.99 -13.69 3.76
C ASN A 128 15.64 -12.21 3.66
N LEU A 129 16.22 -11.51 2.69
CA LEU A 129 15.90 -10.11 2.39
C LEU A 129 14.90 -10.10 1.24
N ILE A 130 13.75 -9.48 1.47
CA ILE A 130 12.61 -9.49 0.54
C ILE A 130 12.38 -8.06 0.08
N PHE A 131 12.69 -7.78 -1.19
CA PHE A 131 12.39 -6.52 -1.85
C PHE A 131 11.11 -6.71 -2.66
N GLN A 132 10.03 -6.20 -2.11
CA GLN A 132 8.67 -6.41 -2.61
C GLN A 132 8.31 -5.38 -3.67
N PRO A 133 7.77 -5.78 -4.83
CA PRO A 133 7.21 -4.86 -5.81
C PRO A 133 5.77 -4.47 -5.46
N ALA A 134 5.26 -3.42 -6.10
CA ALA A 134 3.85 -3.10 -6.26
C ALA A 134 3.05 -3.11 -4.93
N GLU A 135 3.55 -2.41 -3.90
CA GLU A 135 2.85 -2.25 -2.64
C GLU A 135 1.61 -1.36 -2.82
N GLU A 136 1.69 -0.30 -3.62
CA GLU A 136 0.70 0.77 -3.78
C GLU A 136 -0.59 0.30 -4.50
N GLY A 137 -1.35 -0.57 -3.80
CA GLY A 137 -2.68 -1.03 -4.22
C GLY A 137 -2.73 -2.11 -5.30
N LEU A 138 -1.58 -2.58 -5.82
CA LEU A 138 -1.54 -3.58 -6.89
C LEU A 138 -1.34 -5.02 -6.40
N GLY A 139 -1.04 -5.22 -5.10
CA GLY A 139 -0.99 -6.54 -4.48
C GLY A 139 0.29 -7.33 -4.74
N GLY A 140 1.44 -6.65 -4.87
CA GLY A 140 2.73 -7.31 -5.13
C GLY A 140 3.12 -8.35 -4.10
N ALA A 141 2.89 -8.10 -2.80
CA ALA A 141 3.11 -9.10 -1.76
C ALA A 141 2.27 -10.35 -1.98
N LYS A 142 0.97 -10.19 -2.26
CA LYS A 142 0.08 -11.32 -2.55
C LYS A 142 0.58 -12.12 -3.74
N LYS A 143 1.01 -11.45 -4.81
CA LYS A 143 1.55 -12.11 -6.00
C LYS A 143 2.81 -12.90 -5.67
N MET A 144 3.74 -12.35 -4.87
CA MET A 144 4.93 -13.09 -4.41
C MET A 144 4.53 -14.33 -3.58
N LEU A 145 3.52 -14.22 -2.71
CA LEU A 145 2.99 -15.33 -1.93
C LEU A 145 2.37 -16.42 -2.81
N ASP A 146 1.51 -16.02 -3.75
CA ASP A 146 0.86 -16.94 -4.70
C ASP A 146 1.89 -17.67 -5.60
N GLU A 147 3.06 -17.08 -5.83
CA GLU A 147 4.19 -17.66 -6.56
C GLU A 147 5.16 -18.46 -5.66
N GLY A 148 4.83 -18.68 -4.40
CA GLY A 148 5.56 -19.57 -3.50
C GLY A 148 6.69 -18.92 -2.72
N LEU A 149 6.57 -17.63 -2.34
CA LEU A 149 7.61 -16.91 -1.60
C LEU A 149 8.09 -17.69 -0.36
N PHE A 150 7.18 -18.14 0.49
CA PHE A 150 7.56 -18.80 1.75
C PHE A 150 7.79 -20.31 1.64
N GLU A 151 7.38 -20.92 0.53
CA GLU A 151 7.80 -22.28 0.16
C GLU A 151 9.29 -22.30 -0.25
N LEU A 152 9.72 -21.29 -1.02
CA LEU A 152 11.09 -21.14 -1.49
C LEU A 152 12.03 -20.54 -0.43
N PHE A 153 11.54 -19.54 0.31
CA PHE A 153 12.29 -18.77 1.30
C PHE A 153 11.56 -18.72 2.65
N PRO A 154 11.41 -19.86 3.33
CA PRO A 154 10.67 -19.92 4.58
C PRO A 154 11.29 -19.02 5.66
N CYS A 155 10.44 -18.33 6.41
CA CYS A 155 10.80 -17.45 7.53
C CYS A 155 10.09 -17.90 8.80
N ASP A 156 10.80 -17.90 9.93
CA ASP A 156 10.20 -18.14 11.26
C ASP A 156 9.64 -16.83 11.84
N ALA A 157 10.21 -15.70 11.44
CA ALA A 157 9.69 -14.35 11.69
C ALA A 157 10.03 -13.43 10.50
N ILE A 158 9.23 -12.40 10.31
CA ILE A 158 9.46 -11.37 9.30
C ILE A 158 9.24 -9.98 9.90
N PHE A 159 10.13 -9.04 9.60
CA PHE A 159 10.02 -7.65 10.01
C PHE A 159 10.10 -6.71 8.81
N ALA A 160 9.38 -5.59 8.93
CA ALA A 160 9.44 -4.47 7.99
C ALA A 160 9.40 -3.16 8.76
N MET A 161 9.95 -2.10 8.17
CA MET A 161 9.81 -0.73 8.69
C MET A 161 9.13 0.14 7.66
N HIS A 162 8.37 1.12 8.13
CA HIS A 162 7.81 2.18 7.31
C HIS A 162 8.20 3.55 7.88
N ASN A 163 8.68 4.46 7.05
CA ASN A 163 8.87 5.85 7.46
C ASN A 163 7.51 6.49 7.78
N MET A 164 7.48 7.33 8.81
CA MET A 164 6.25 8.00 9.22
C MET A 164 6.49 9.52 9.30
N PRO A 165 6.05 10.30 8.30
CA PRO A 165 6.15 11.76 8.33
C PRO A 165 5.49 12.34 9.58
N GLY A 166 6.14 13.33 10.20
CA GLY A 166 5.67 13.92 11.46
C GLY A 166 6.12 13.19 12.72
N PHE A 167 6.69 11.98 12.60
CA PHE A 167 7.33 11.29 13.73
C PHE A 167 8.76 11.83 13.93
N PRO A 168 9.21 12.06 15.18
CA PRO A 168 10.56 12.61 15.41
C PRO A 168 11.66 11.67 14.89
N THR A 169 12.64 12.23 14.19
CA THR A 169 13.81 11.49 13.70
C THR A 169 14.53 10.73 14.84
N GLY A 170 14.89 9.48 14.60
CA GLY A 170 15.53 8.60 15.57
C GLY A 170 14.57 7.97 16.59
N LYS A 171 13.26 8.15 16.41
CA LYS A 171 12.24 7.43 17.17
C LYS A 171 11.64 6.31 16.33
N PHE A 172 11.33 5.20 16.98
CA PHE A 172 10.64 4.06 16.41
C PHE A 172 9.34 3.85 17.16
N GLY A 173 8.26 3.56 16.42
CA GLY A 173 6.95 3.21 16.97
C GLY A 173 6.67 1.73 16.75
N PHE A 174 6.36 1.01 17.82
CA PHE A 174 5.96 -0.40 17.79
C PHE A 174 4.58 -0.53 18.44
N LEU A 175 3.71 -1.29 17.80
CA LEU A 175 2.37 -1.56 18.33
C LEU A 175 2.03 -3.03 18.08
N PRO A 176 1.79 -3.83 19.11
CA PRO A 176 1.27 -5.19 18.96
C PRO A 176 -0.20 -5.16 18.54
N GLY A 177 -0.64 -6.18 17.82
CA GLY A 177 -2.00 -6.25 17.31
C GLY A 177 -2.21 -5.44 16.03
N SER A 178 -3.41 -4.94 15.80
CA SER A 178 -3.76 -4.20 14.57
C SER A 178 -2.96 -2.91 14.45
N PHE A 179 -2.10 -2.83 13.43
CA PHE A 179 -1.17 -1.72 13.22
C PHE A 179 -1.54 -0.84 12.01
N MET A 180 -1.77 -1.47 10.84
CA MET A 180 -2.23 -0.78 9.64
C MET A 180 -3.62 -1.27 9.24
N ALA A 181 -4.48 -0.34 8.84
CA ALA A 181 -5.84 -0.65 8.45
C ALA A 181 -5.89 -1.46 7.14
N SER A 182 -6.95 -2.26 7.00
CA SER A 182 -7.31 -2.84 5.71
C SER A 182 -7.53 -1.77 4.66
N SER A 183 -7.37 -2.13 3.40
CA SER A 183 -7.58 -1.24 2.27
C SER A 183 -8.53 -1.88 1.28
N ASP A 184 -9.70 -1.23 1.05
CA ASP A 184 -10.65 -1.66 0.03
C ASP A 184 -10.97 -0.49 -0.90
N THR A 185 -11.21 -0.82 -2.18
CA THR A 185 -11.67 0.12 -3.19
C THR A 185 -13.06 -0.30 -3.65
N VAL A 186 -13.97 0.67 -3.75
CA VAL A 186 -15.33 0.42 -4.22
C VAL A 186 -15.65 1.34 -5.39
N VAL A 187 -16.13 0.77 -6.48
CA VAL A 187 -16.67 1.51 -7.62
C VAL A 187 -18.18 1.28 -7.65
N ILE A 188 -18.93 2.36 -7.69
CA ILE A 188 -20.40 2.35 -7.74
C ILE A 188 -20.83 3.05 -9.02
N ASP A 189 -21.51 2.32 -9.90
CA ASP A 189 -22.14 2.89 -11.07
C ASP A 189 -23.65 3.02 -10.82
N VAL A 190 -24.16 4.25 -10.88
CA VAL A 190 -25.58 4.57 -10.70
C VAL A 190 -26.19 4.81 -12.07
N GLN A 191 -27.20 4.00 -12.42
CA GLN A 191 -27.96 4.11 -13.64
C GLN A 191 -29.30 4.80 -13.36
N GLY A 192 -29.44 5.99 -13.86
CA GLY A 192 -30.70 6.75 -13.90
C GLY A 192 -31.34 6.71 -15.28
N ARG A 193 -31.98 7.82 -15.62
CA ARG A 193 -32.54 8.11 -16.94
C ARG A 193 -32.35 9.58 -17.27
N GLY A 194 -31.53 9.85 -18.30
CA GLY A 194 -31.21 11.19 -18.74
C GLY A 194 -32.39 11.96 -19.29
N GLY A 195 -32.20 13.27 -19.40
CA GLY A 195 -33.24 14.14 -19.92
C GLY A 195 -32.82 15.60 -20.01
N HIS A 196 -33.74 16.42 -20.48
CA HIS A 196 -33.55 17.86 -20.54
C HIS A 196 -33.65 18.46 -19.13
N GLY A 197 -32.68 19.27 -18.69
CA GLY A 197 -32.62 19.85 -17.34
C GLY A 197 -33.86 20.65 -16.91
N ALA A 198 -34.61 21.20 -17.86
CA ALA A 198 -35.87 21.91 -17.58
C ALA A 198 -37.11 20.99 -17.50
N VAL A 199 -36.94 19.64 -17.73
CA VAL A 199 -38.05 18.66 -17.70
C VAL A 199 -37.68 17.50 -16.77
N PRO A 200 -37.24 17.75 -15.51
CA PRO A 200 -36.69 16.75 -14.61
C PRO A 200 -37.69 15.65 -14.21
N HIS A 201 -39.00 15.95 -14.24
CA HIS A 201 -40.07 15.00 -13.92
C HIS A 201 -40.17 13.83 -14.92
N LYS A 202 -39.48 13.90 -16.08
CA LYS A 202 -39.37 12.80 -17.05
C LYS A 202 -38.05 12.04 -16.99
N ALA A 203 -37.15 12.45 -16.09
CA ALA A 203 -35.84 11.88 -15.89
C ALA A 203 -35.74 11.15 -14.53
N ILE A 204 -34.63 10.44 -14.33
CA ILE A 204 -34.17 9.95 -13.03
C ILE A 204 -32.74 10.44 -12.92
N ASP A 205 -32.53 11.47 -12.09
CA ASP A 205 -31.25 12.18 -12.02
C ASP A 205 -30.22 11.42 -11.18
N PRO A 206 -29.20 10.79 -11.77
CA PRO A 206 -28.20 10.05 -11.00
C PRO A 206 -27.28 10.97 -10.17
N VAL A 207 -27.19 12.27 -10.47
CA VAL A 207 -26.42 13.23 -9.65
C VAL A 207 -27.09 13.39 -8.30
N VAL A 208 -28.42 13.56 -8.27
CA VAL A 208 -29.19 13.65 -7.02
C VAL A 208 -29.10 12.35 -6.23
N VAL A 209 -29.20 11.20 -6.92
CA VAL A 209 -29.06 9.89 -6.28
C VAL A 209 -27.68 9.73 -5.63
N CYS A 210 -26.59 10.08 -6.34
CA CYS A 210 -25.23 10.03 -5.78
C CYS A 210 -25.08 10.94 -4.56
N ALA A 211 -25.63 12.14 -4.57
CA ALA A 211 -25.59 13.05 -3.42
C ALA A 211 -26.23 12.42 -2.17
N GLN A 212 -27.38 11.75 -2.35
CA GLN A 212 -28.04 11.04 -1.24
C GLN A 212 -27.27 9.80 -0.78
N ILE A 213 -26.68 9.06 -1.70
CA ILE A 213 -25.80 7.93 -1.36
C ILE A 213 -24.61 8.42 -0.52
N VAL A 214 -23.95 9.53 -0.90
CA VAL A 214 -22.84 10.11 -0.12
C VAL A 214 -23.24 10.38 1.32
N LEU A 215 -24.39 11.06 1.53
CA LEU A 215 -24.89 11.39 2.86
C LEU A 215 -25.26 10.13 3.66
N ALA A 216 -25.94 9.18 3.04
CA ALA A 216 -26.36 7.94 3.68
C ALA A 216 -25.15 7.07 4.08
N LEU A 217 -24.10 6.98 3.26
CA LEU A 217 -22.88 6.24 3.56
C LEU A 217 -22.18 6.74 4.83
N GLN A 218 -22.24 8.06 5.15
CA GLN A 218 -21.65 8.59 6.39
C GLN A 218 -22.32 8.00 7.64
N THR A 219 -23.57 7.58 7.54
CA THR A 219 -24.28 6.99 8.68
C THR A 219 -23.77 5.59 9.05
N ILE A 220 -23.09 4.89 8.14
CA ILE A 220 -22.53 3.57 8.42
C ILE A 220 -21.52 3.66 9.57
N VAL A 221 -20.52 4.54 9.44
CA VAL A 221 -19.51 4.73 10.48
C VAL A 221 -20.13 5.27 11.76
N SER A 222 -20.99 6.29 11.65
CA SER A 222 -21.54 6.96 12.84
C SER A 222 -22.65 6.21 13.56
N ARG A 223 -23.30 5.19 12.95
CA ARG A 223 -24.48 4.50 13.50
C ARG A 223 -24.42 2.97 13.49
N ASN A 224 -23.48 2.36 12.75
CA ASN A 224 -23.37 0.91 12.69
C ASN A 224 -22.04 0.38 13.27
N VAL A 225 -20.98 1.19 13.28
CA VAL A 225 -19.69 0.82 13.84
C VAL A 225 -19.62 1.25 15.30
N SER A 226 -19.06 0.40 16.15
CA SER A 226 -18.81 0.73 17.56
C SER A 226 -17.89 1.96 17.65
N PRO A 227 -18.16 2.93 18.56
CA PRO A 227 -17.28 4.09 18.74
C PRO A 227 -15.86 3.76 19.22
N LEU A 228 -15.63 2.52 19.66
CA LEU A 228 -14.31 2.01 20.06
C LEU A 228 -13.56 1.37 18.88
N ASP A 229 -14.18 1.25 17.72
CA ASP A 229 -13.61 0.62 16.53
C ASP A 229 -13.33 1.67 15.45
N MET A 230 -12.20 1.51 14.78
CA MET A 230 -11.83 2.40 13.67
C MET A 230 -12.43 1.89 12.36
N ALA A 231 -13.12 2.80 11.66
CA ALA A 231 -13.66 2.59 10.33
C ALA A 231 -13.65 3.90 9.53
N ILE A 232 -13.37 3.80 8.23
CA ILE A 232 -13.38 4.94 7.31
C ILE A 232 -14.14 4.54 6.05
N VAL A 233 -15.07 5.40 5.63
CA VAL A 233 -15.75 5.32 4.33
C VAL A 233 -15.63 6.69 3.67
N THR A 234 -14.72 6.80 2.70
CA THR A 234 -14.47 8.05 1.98
C THR A 234 -14.95 7.92 0.54
N VAL A 235 -15.81 8.84 0.09
CA VAL A 235 -16.11 9.03 -1.33
C VAL A 235 -15.06 9.96 -1.91
N GLY A 236 -14.09 9.41 -2.63
CA GLY A 236 -12.96 10.15 -3.18
C GLY A 236 -13.23 10.82 -4.54
N ALA A 237 -14.20 10.29 -5.31
CA ALA A 237 -14.56 10.86 -6.61
C ALA A 237 -16.02 10.60 -6.96
N ILE A 238 -16.62 11.55 -7.68
CA ILE A 238 -17.92 11.42 -8.35
C ILE A 238 -17.77 11.99 -9.75
N HIS A 239 -18.20 11.23 -10.76
CA HIS A 239 -18.18 11.65 -12.14
C HIS A 239 -19.59 11.53 -12.75
N ALA A 240 -20.14 12.64 -13.25
CA ALA A 240 -21.47 12.67 -13.85
C ALA A 240 -21.65 13.90 -14.73
N GLY A 241 -22.22 13.70 -15.92
CA GLY A 241 -22.65 14.77 -16.84
C GLY A 241 -21.53 15.63 -17.40
N GLU A 242 -21.87 16.38 -18.48
CA GLU A 242 -20.93 17.27 -19.16
C GLU A 242 -21.51 18.69 -19.33
N ALA A 243 -22.84 18.81 -19.38
CA ALA A 243 -23.51 20.08 -19.66
C ALA A 243 -24.55 20.44 -18.59
N PRO A 244 -24.67 21.72 -18.19
CA PRO A 244 -25.51 22.14 -17.08
C PRO A 244 -27.02 22.02 -17.35
N ASN A 245 -27.43 21.90 -18.59
CA ASN A 245 -28.83 21.79 -19.01
C ASN A 245 -29.24 20.36 -19.42
N VAL A 246 -28.38 19.37 -19.18
CA VAL A 246 -28.61 17.95 -19.50
C VAL A 246 -28.48 17.10 -18.25
N ILE A 247 -29.53 16.37 -17.90
CA ILE A 247 -29.47 15.32 -16.86
C ILE A 247 -28.82 14.09 -17.49
N PRO A 248 -27.69 13.59 -16.94
CA PRO A 248 -27.00 12.42 -17.50
C PRO A 248 -27.77 11.12 -17.28
N ASP A 249 -27.47 10.08 -18.05
CA ASP A 249 -28.04 8.74 -17.87
C ASP A 249 -27.40 7.99 -16.67
N ARG A 250 -26.14 8.29 -16.38
CA ARG A 250 -25.35 7.57 -15.36
C ARG A 250 -24.43 8.50 -14.59
N ALA A 251 -24.03 8.02 -13.40
CA ALA A 251 -22.96 8.61 -12.61
C ALA A 251 -22.09 7.48 -12.02
N GLN A 252 -20.81 7.75 -11.78
CA GLN A 252 -19.89 6.83 -11.12
C GLN A 252 -19.32 7.47 -9.86
N MET A 253 -19.22 6.66 -8.79
CA MET A 253 -18.57 7.04 -7.54
C MET A 253 -17.39 6.10 -7.27
N ARG A 254 -16.32 6.60 -6.66
CA ARG A 254 -15.18 5.80 -6.21
C ARG A 254 -14.92 6.05 -4.73
N LEU A 255 -14.84 4.95 -3.97
CA LEU A 255 -14.68 4.99 -2.53
C LEU A 255 -13.39 4.31 -2.09
N SER A 256 -12.84 4.82 -1.00
CA SER A 256 -11.82 4.15 -0.19
C SER A 256 -12.43 3.74 1.15
N VAL A 257 -12.27 2.47 1.53
CA VAL A 257 -12.82 1.90 2.76
C VAL A 257 -11.69 1.32 3.59
N ARG A 258 -11.68 1.61 4.90
CA ARG A 258 -10.62 1.19 5.83
C ARG A 258 -11.23 0.66 7.12
N ALA A 259 -10.62 -0.37 7.71
CA ALA A 259 -10.95 -0.91 9.02
C ALA A 259 -9.71 -1.48 9.71
N LEU A 260 -9.70 -1.48 11.06
CA LEU A 260 -8.64 -2.13 11.86
C LEU A 260 -9.04 -3.53 12.36
N LYS A 261 -10.28 -3.96 12.08
CA LYS A 261 -10.77 -5.29 12.47
C LYS A 261 -11.45 -5.98 11.29
N PRO A 262 -11.23 -7.28 11.09
CA PRO A 262 -11.87 -8.04 10.01
C PRO A 262 -13.39 -7.98 10.05
N GLU A 263 -13.99 -8.11 11.24
CA GLU A 263 -15.44 -8.06 11.43
C GLU A 263 -16.05 -6.68 11.11
N VAL A 264 -15.30 -5.60 11.36
CA VAL A 264 -15.73 -4.25 10.95
C VAL A 264 -15.64 -4.10 9.43
N ARG A 265 -14.61 -4.66 8.80
CA ARG A 265 -14.47 -4.69 7.34
C ARG A 265 -15.67 -5.40 6.68
N ASP A 266 -16.08 -6.56 7.23
CA ASP A 266 -17.23 -7.32 6.74
C ASP A 266 -18.55 -6.54 6.90
N LEU A 267 -18.70 -5.87 8.04
CA LEU A 267 -19.83 -4.98 8.30
C LEU A 267 -19.89 -3.83 7.28
N LEU A 268 -18.76 -3.16 7.03
CA LEU A 268 -18.70 -2.04 6.08
C LEU A 268 -19.10 -2.47 4.67
N GLU A 269 -18.58 -3.59 4.18
CA GLU A 269 -18.94 -4.12 2.85
C GLU A 269 -20.44 -4.40 2.75
N THR A 270 -21.00 -5.09 3.74
CA THR A 270 -22.43 -5.43 3.80
C THR A 270 -23.29 -4.16 3.79
N ARG A 271 -22.98 -3.21 4.70
CA ARG A 271 -23.78 -1.99 4.84
C ARG A 271 -23.66 -1.05 3.65
N ILE A 272 -22.48 -0.94 3.03
CA ILE A 272 -22.29 -0.13 1.82
C ILE A 272 -23.20 -0.67 0.71
N LYS A 273 -23.21 -1.98 0.46
CA LYS A 273 -24.06 -2.60 -0.57
C LYS A 273 -25.54 -2.36 -0.30
N GLU A 274 -25.99 -2.57 0.92
CA GLU A 274 -27.39 -2.35 1.32
C GLU A 274 -27.82 -0.89 1.16
N VAL A 275 -27.03 0.05 1.69
CA VAL A 275 -27.34 1.49 1.66
C VAL A 275 -27.39 1.99 0.21
N VAL A 276 -26.43 1.62 -0.62
CA VAL A 276 -26.36 2.06 -2.03
C VAL A 276 -27.58 1.57 -2.80
N HIS A 277 -27.92 0.28 -2.69
CA HIS A 277 -29.08 -0.26 -3.40
C HIS A 277 -30.40 0.34 -2.90
N ALA A 278 -30.55 0.51 -1.58
CA ALA A 278 -31.75 1.12 -1.02
C ALA A 278 -31.92 2.59 -1.47
N GLN A 279 -30.84 3.39 -1.44
CA GLN A 279 -30.90 4.79 -1.87
C GLN A 279 -31.18 4.91 -3.37
N ALA A 280 -30.56 4.10 -4.20
CA ALA A 280 -30.87 4.09 -5.65
C ALA A 280 -32.35 3.78 -5.90
N ALA A 281 -32.87 2.74 -5.24
CA ALA A 281 -34.27 2.32 -5.38
C ALA A 281 -35.28 3.40 -4.96
N VAL A 282 -35.00 4.21 -3.92
CA VAL A 282 -35.88 5.31 -3.47
C VAL A 282 -36.17 6.30 -4.60
N TYR A 283 -35.19 6.51 -5.48
CA TYR A 283 -35.30 7.45 -6.61
C TYR A 283 -35.67 6.78 -7.95
N GLY A 284 -35.91 5.46 -7.95
CA GLY A 284 -36.20 4.70 -9.16
C GLY A 284 -34.96 4.44 -10.04
N ALA A 285 -33.77 4.67 -9.51
CA ALA A 285 -32.50 4.32 -10.14
C ALA A 285 -32.06 2.89 -9.77
N THR A 286 -31.05 2.38 -10.49
CA THR A 286 -30.34 1.15 -10.12
C THR A 286 -28.87 1.45 -9.87
N ALA A 287 -28.21 0.60 -9.09
CA ALA A 287 -26.77 0.72 -8.86
C ALA A 287 -26.09 -0.65 -9.00
N THR A 288 -24.89 -0.66 -9.57
CA THR A 288 -23.96 -1.79 -9.54
C THR A 288 -22.75 -1.43 -8.72
N ILE A 289 -22.21 -2.40 -7.98
CA ILE A 289 -21.14 -2.19 -7.02
C ILE A 289 -20.04 -3.21 -7.27
N ASP A 290 -18.87 -2.72 -7.66
CA ASP A 290 -17.62 -3.49 -7.67
C ASP A 290 -16.88 -3.20 -6.36
N TYR A 291 -16.95 -4.15 -5.42
CA TYR A 291 -16.28 -4.06 -4.12
C TYR A 291 -15.01 -4.92 -4.16
N GLN A 292 -13.85 -4.28 -4.16
CA GLN A 292 -12.57 -4.93 -4.27
C GLN A 292 -11.85 -4.89 -2.92
N ARG A 293 -11.79 -6.03 -2.23
CA ARG A 293 -10.95 -6.20 -1.05
C ARG A 293 -9.48 -6.28 -1.50
N ARG A 294 -8.68 -5.29 -1.10
CA ARG A 294 -7.26 -5.21 -1.45
C ARG A 294 -6.40 -5.84 -0.36
N TYR A 295 -6.00 -5.04 0.62
CA TYR A 295 -5.13 -5.51 1.70
C TYR A 295 -5.92 -5.83 2.97
N PRO A 296 -5.58 -6.93 3.67
CA PRO A 296 -6.11 -7.20 4.99
C PRO A 296 -5.54 -6.20 6.02
N VAL A 297 -6.08 -6.24 7.24
CA VAL A 297 -5.48 -5.56 8.39
C VAL A 297 -4.08 -6.15 8.64
N LEU A 298 -3.08 -5.28 8.82
CA LEU A 298 -1.78 -5.71 9.33
C LEU A 298 -1.87 -5.91 10.83
N VAL A 299 -1.62 -7.13 11.28
CA VAL A 299 -1.63 -7.50 12.70
C VAL A 299 -0.21 -7.92 13.10
N ASN A 300 0.43 -7.13 13.95
CA ASN A 300 1.74 -7.45 14.47
C ASN A 300 1.63 -8.50 15.59
N ASP A 301 2.46 -9.52 15.51
CA ASP A 301 2.60 -10.50 16.57
C ASP A 301 3.12 -9.85 17.85
N ALA A 302 2.52 -10.17 19.00
CA ALA A 302 2.82 -9.50 20.26
C ALA A 302 4.22 -9.85 20.79
N GLU A 303 4.66 -11.10 20.66
CA GLU A 303 5.97 -11.57 21.11
C GLU A 303 7.07 -10.98 20.22
N MET A 304 6.90 -11.02 18.91
CA MET A 304 7.86 -10.44 17.97
C MET A 304 7.91 -8.91 18.08
N THR A 305 6.80 -8.25 18.39
CA THR A 305 6.80 -6.80 18.65
C THR A 305 7.56 -6.45 19.92
N ALA A 306 7.43 -7.27 20.96
CA ALA A 306 8.19 -7.07 22.21
C ALA A 306 9.69 -7.39 22.05
N PHE A 307 10.03 -8.28 21.12
CA PHE A 307 11.43 -8.58 20.77
C PHE A 307 12.09 -7.41 20.02
N ALA A 308 11.40 -6.80 19.05
CA ALA A 308 11.91 -5.70 18.22
C ALA A 308 12.09 -4.40 19.02
#